data_97839375e798e6ab88913cea65d5be02
#
_entry.id   97839375e798e6ab88913cea65d5be02
#
_cell.length_a   1.000
_cell.length_b   1.000
_cell.length_c   1.000
_cell.angle_alpha   90.00
_cell.angle_beta   90.00
_cell.angle_gamma   90.00
#
_symmetry.space_group_name_H-M   'P 1'
#
loop_
_entity.id
_entity.type
_entity.pdbx_description
1 polymer ?
#
loop_
_entity_poly.entity_id
_entity_poly.type
_entity_poly.pdbx_seq_one_letter_code
_entity_poly.pdbx_strand_id
1 'polypeptide(L)'
;RVLFRSPFIFIGLFAVKKILDMKGIPCRDEVNFTYTEDEIRCIVEESHRGGRLNTLENTLIKNSFDFFDLDVRDVMIPRNDMVVLDFNDDMDVMRRNISKTHHTCYPVCMEDKDHILGFIHVKDFLESLLRGEYNIKRIMREILTVPEVMPAPALLQMMKNKRTYLAVVVDEYGGTSGLVTLEDLMEELAGEIPQNESNAPAEILRV
;
A
#
# COMPACT_ATOMS: atom_id res chain seq x y z
N ARG A 1 42.98 29.89 1.38
CA ARG A 1 44.06 28.92 1.77
C ARG A 1 43.83 27.48 1.25
N VAL A 2 42.97 27.24 0.28
CA VAL A 2 42.66 25.88 -0.24
C VAL A 2 43.31 25.63 -1.63
N LEU A 3 43.84 26.62 -2.30
CA LEU A 3 44.27 26.56 -3.70
C LEU A 3 45.65 25.96 -3.94
N PHE A 4 46.43 25.59 -2.91
CA PHE A 4 47.83 25.15 -3.07
C PHE A 4 48.03 23.61 -2.96
N ARG A 5 46.97 22.84 -2.66
CA ARG A 5 47.07 21.36 -2.56
C ARG A 5 46.73 20.59 -3.84
N SER A 6 46.17 21.27 -4.82
CA SER A 6 45.61 20.66 -6.04
C SER A 6 46.69 20.03 -6.97
N PRO A 7 47.85 20.65 -7.28
CA PRO A 7 48.75 20.07 -8.26
C PRO A 7 49.47 18.79 -7.79
N PHE A 8 49.77 18.68 -6.50
CA PHE A 8 50.45 17.48 -5.96
C PHE A 8 49.50 16.26 -5.92
N ILE A 9 48.22 16.48 -5.65
CA ILE A 9 47.20 15.42 -5.69
C ILE A 9 47.00 14.93 -7.12
N PHE A 10 46.98 15.82 -8.11
CA PHE A 10 46.85 15.46 -9.52
C PHE A 10 48.04 14.64 -10.03
N ILE A 11 49.27 15.03 -9.65
CA ILE A 11 50.50 14.30 -10.01
C ILE A 11 50.52 12.92 -9.34
N GLY A 12 50.09 12.82 -8.08
CA GLY A 12 49.98 11.54 -7.35
C GLY A 12 48.97 10.60 -7.98
N LEU A 13 47.76 11.08 -8.30
CA LEU A 13 46.74 10.30 -8.97
C LEU A 13 47.15 9.86 -10.38
N PHE A 14 47.84 10.71 -11.14
CA PHE A 14 48.33 10.37 -12.47
C PHE A 14 49.44 9.29 -12.41
N ALA A 15 50.33 9.35 -11.43
CA ALA A 15 51.34 8.33 -11.21
C ALA A 15 50.72 6.98 -10.80
N VAL A 16 49.75 6.99 -9.93
CA VAL A 16 49.04 5.78 -9.51
C VAL A 16 48.27 5.15 -10.69
N LYS A 17 47.55 5.95 -11.51
CA LYS A 17 46.87 5.46 -12.72
C LYS A 17 47.88 4.78 -13.66
N LYS A 18 48.99 5.40 -13.92
CA LYS A 18 50.03 4.87 -14.84
C LYS A 18 50.66 3.56 -14.33
N ILE A 19 50.82 3.41 -13.02
CA ILE A 19 51.33 2.17 -12.41
C ILE A 19 50.25 1.04 -12.48
N LEU A 20 49.00 1.36 -12.31
CA LEU A 20 47.87 0.40 -12.40
C LEU A 20 47.68 -0.06 -13.86
N ASP A 21 47.79 0.85 -14.84
CA ASP A 21 47.71 0.53 -16.27
C ASP A 21 48.89 -0.40 -16.69
N MET A 22 50.08 -0.18 -16.16
CA MET A 22 51.25 -1.04 -16.43
C MET A 22 51.06 -2.47 -15.84
N LYS A 23 50.26 -2.64 -14.81
CA LYS A 23 49.97 -3.94 -14.22
C LYS A 23 48.68 -4.61 -14.78
N GLY A 24 48.05 -3.98 -15.80
CA GLY A 24 46.87 -4.53 -16.45
C GLY A 24 45.63 -4.56 -15.56
N ILE A 25 45.59 -3.77 -14.49
CA ILE A 25 44.46 -3.61 -13.63
C ILE A 25 43.59 -2.48 -14.21
N PRO A 26 42.40 -2.74 -14.78
CA PRO A 26 41.59 -1.69 -15.33
C PRO A 26 41.13 -0.76 -14.21
N CYS A 27 41.63 0.48 -14.18
CA CYS A 27 41.02 1.55 -13.40
C CYS A 27 39.69 1.88 -14.06
N ARG A 28 38.60 1.37 -13.52
CA ARG A 28 37.27 1.84 -13.84
C ARG A 28 37.11 3.25 -13.27
N ASP A 29 37.22 4.25 -14.15
CA ASP A 29 37.02 5.67 -13.81
C ASP A 29 35.61 6.06 -13.42
N GLU A 30 34.65 5.14 -13.58
CA GLU A 30 33.29 5.25 -13.10
C GLU A 30 32.99 4.01 -12.28
N VAL A 31 33.15 4.11 -10.98
CA VAL A 31 32.53 3.17 -10.06
C VAL A 31 31.02 3.50 -10.15
N ASN A 32 30.33 2.88 -11.11
CA ASN A 32 28.89 2.78 -11.05
C ASN A 32 28.59 1.96 -9.80
N PHE A 33 28.46 2.64 -8.67
CA PHE A 33 27.94 2.04 -7.43
C PHE A 33 26.48 1.73 -7.66
N THR A 34 26.20 0.59 -8.25
CA THR A 34 24.87 0.00 -8.24
C THR A 34 24.76 -0.70 -6.89
N TYR A 35 24.09 -0.07 -5.96
CA TYR A 35 23.81 -0.67 -4.66
C TYR A 35 22.73 -1.73 -4.81
N THR A 36 22.91 -2.86 -4.15
CA THR A 36 21.86 -3.85 -3.95
C THR A 36 20.84 -3.32 -2.94
N GLU A 37 19.65 -3.93 -2.90
CA GLU A 37 18.64 -3.55 -1.93
C GLU A 37 19.15 -3.67 -0.49
N ASP A 38 19.84 -4.77 -0.16
CA ASP A 38 20.43 -4.98 1.16
C ASP A 38 21.44 -3.88 1.54
N GLU A 39 22.25 -3.43 0.59
CA GLU A 39 23.19 -2.33 0.80
C GLU A 39 22.44 -1.02 1.08
N ILE A 40 21.35 -0.76 0.35
CA ILE A 40 20.50 0.42 0.59
C ILE A 40 19.84 0.32 1.97
N ARG A 41 19.32 -0.83 2.37
CA ARG A 41 18.78 -1.07 3.72
C ARG A 41 19.81 -0.78 4.80
N CYS A 42 21.07 -1.24 4.62
CA CYS A 42 22.16 -0.93 5.54
C CYS A 42 22.47 0.57 5.63
N ILE A 43 22.51 1.28 4.50
CA ILE A 43 22.76 2.73 4.45
C ILE A 43 21.63 3.49 5.18
N VAL A 44 20.37 3.08 4.99
CA VAL A 44 19.20 3.67 5.64
C VAL A 44 19.28 3.48 7.16
N GLU A 45 19.61 2.27 7.62
CA GLU A 45 19.75 1.95 9.03
C GLU A 45 20.89 2.75 9.70
N GLU A 46 22.04 2.87 9.02
CA GLU A 46 23.18 3.66 9.50
C GLU A 46 22.83 5.16 9.57
N SER A 47 22.10 5.67 8.57
CA SER A 47 21.62 7.04 8.55
C SER A 47 20.62 7.32 9.68
N HIS A 48 19.77 6.37 10.03
CA HIS A 48 18.87 6.46 11.18
C HIS A 48 19.65 6.47 12.49
N ARG A 49 20.61 5.55 12.71
CA ARG A 49 21.49 5.53 13.87
C ARG A 49 22.31 6.80 14.03
N GLY A 50 22.73 7.39 12.90
CA GLY A 50 23.43 8.66 12.84
C GLY A 50 22.54 9.89 13.08
N GLY A 51 21.23 9.72 13.33
CA GLY A 51 20.27 10.80 13.57
C GLY A 51 19.97 11.66 12.32
N ARG A 52 20.26 11.15 11.11
CA ARG A 52 19.94 11.83 9.85
C ARG A 52 18.55 11.51 9.33
N LEU A 53 18.02 10.33 9.68
CA LEU A 53 16.66 9.89 9.41
C LEU A 53 15.93 9.74 10.74
N ASN A 54 14.70 10.24 10.81
CA ASN A 54 13.83 10.00 11.95
C ASN A 54 13.22 8.58 11.88
N THR A 55 12.54 8.16 12.95
CA THR A 55 11.96 6.80 13.04
C THR A 55 10.92 6.56 11.97
N LEU A 56 10.04 7.54 11.68
CA LEU A 56 9.00 7.43 10.66
C LEU A 56 9.60 7.28 9.26
N GLU A 57 10.58 8.12 8.92
CA GLU A 57 11.28 8.03 7.63
C GLU A 57 11.95 6.66 7.44
N ASN A 58 12.63 6.15 8.47
CA ASN A 58 13.25 4.84 8.44
C ASN A 58 12.21 3.72 8.23
N THR A 59 11.08 3.78 8.95
CA THR A 59 9.99 2.80 8.83
C THR A 59 9.39 2.81 7.42
N LEU A 60 9.04 3.99 6.90
CA LEU A 60 8.46 4.11 5.56
C LEU A 60 9.38 3.55 4.45
N ILE A 61 10.70 3.79 4.56
CA ILE A 61 11.64 3.26 3.57
C ILE A 61 11.72 1.73 3.66
N LYS A 62 11.77 1.17 4.88
CA LYS A 62 11.78 -0.29 5.08
C LYS A 62 10.51 -0.93 4.57
N ASN A 63 9.35 -0.44 4.99
CA ASN A 63 8.06 -0.95 4.55
C ASN A 63 7.88 -0.84 3.03
N SER A 64 8.44 0.21 2.40
CA SER A 64 8.40 0.35 0.94
C SER A 64 9.11 -0.80 0.25
N PHE A 65 10.28 -1.23 0.73
CA PHE A 65 10.97 -2.40 0.17
C PHE A 65 10.17 -3.69 0.40
N ASP A 66 9.69 -3.89 1.65
CA ASP A 66 8.93 -5.08 2.01
C ASP A 66 7.64 -5.19 1.19
N PHE A 67 6.95 -4.07 0.95
CA PHE A 67 5.72 -4.01 0.15
C PHE A 67 5.91 -4.46 -1.30
N PHE A 68 7.09 -4.22 -1.89
CA PHE A 68 7.36 -4.66 -3.27
C PHE A 68 7.49 -6.17 -3.42
N ASP A 69 7.73 -6.89 -2.32
CA ASP A 69 7.84 -8.34 -2.27
C ASP A 69 6.51 -9.05 -1.95
N LEU A 70 5.46 -8.30 -1.57
CA LEU A 70 4.15 -8.86 -1.20
C LEU A 70 3.29 -9.19 -2.43
N ASP A 71 2.61 -10.33 -2.35
CA ASP A 71 1.48 -10.66 -3.21
C ASP A 71 0.15 -10.23 -2.56
N VAL A 72 -0.90 -10.14 -3.35
CA VAL A 72 -2.26 -9.78 -2.89
C VAL A 72 -2.76 -10.71 -1.78
N ARG A 73 -2.42 -12.01 -1.84
CA ARG A 73 -2.78 -13.01 -0.81
C ARG A 73 -2.21 -12.70 0.56
N ASP A 74 -1.07 -11.99 0.63
CA ASP A 74 -0.39 -11.68 1.88
C ASP A 74 -1.06 -10.52 2.63
N VAL A 75 -1.81 -9.67 1.88
CA VAL A 75 -2.47 -8.46 2.38
C VAL A 75 -4.00 -8.61 2.47
N MET A 76 -4.58 -9.61 1.79
CA MET A 76 -6.04 -9.74 1.71
C MET A 76 -6.70 -10.09 3.04
N ILE A 77 -7.89 -9.58 3.24
CA ILE A 77 -8.83 -10.10 4.23
C ILE A 77 -9.36 -11.44 3.73
N PRO A 78 -9.13 -12.55 4.44
CA PRO A 78 -9.55 -13.87 4.00
C PRO A 78 -11.08 -13.98 3.85
N ARG A 79 -11.55 -14.86 2.96
CA ARG A 79 -12.98 -15.11 2.69
C ARG A 79 -13.82 -15.27 3.95
N ASN A 80 -13.30 -15.97 4.97
CA ASN A 80 -14.06 -16.23 6.19
C ASN A 80 -14.41 -14.94 6.94
N ASP A 81 -13.48 -13.97 6.92
CA ASP A 81 -13.58 -12.70 7.64
C ASP A 81 -14.25 -11.60 6.82
N MET A 82 -14.52 -11.85 5.53
CA MET A 82 -15.24 -10.90 4.67
C MET A 82 -16.66 -10.65 5.18
N VAL A 83 -17.01 -9.39 5.35
CA VAL A 83 -18.37 -8.94 5.56
C VAL A 83 -18.98 -8.57 4.22
N VAL A 84 -20.03 -9.29 3.82
CA VAL A 84 -20.76 -9.08 2.57
C VAL A 84 -22.23 -8.78 2.83
N LEU A 85 -22.92 -8.16 1.86
CA LEU A 85 -24.36 -8.00 1.85
C LEU A 85 -24.96 -8.95 0.82
N ASP A 86 -26.03 -9.66 1.16
CA ASP A 86 -26.74 -10.45 0.16
C ASP A 86 -27.68 -9.53 -0.64
N PHE A 87 -27.62 -9.67 -1.97
CA PHE A 87 -28.46 -8.90 -2.89
C PHE A 87 -29.97 -9.11 -2.65
N ASN A 88 -30.36 -10.29 -2.15
CA ASN A 88 -31.74 -10.66 -1.86
C ASN A 88 -32.20 -10.23 -0.46
N ASP A 89 -31.30 -9.70 0.38
CA ASP A 89 -31.65 -9.23 1.72
C ASP A 89 -32.57 -8.00 1.68
N ASP A 90 -33.46 -7.92 2.62
CA ASP A 90 -34.22 -6.71 2.86
C ASP A 90 -33.35 -5.56 3.33
N MET A 91 -33.72 -4.34 2.93
CA MET A 91 -32.96 -3.11 3.28
C MET A 91 -32.75 -2.95 4.80
N ASP A 92 -33.72 -3.41 5.62
CA ASP A 92 -33.56 -3.36 7.08
C ASP A 92 -32.53 -4.37 7.61
N VAL A 93 -32.34 -5.50 6.93
CA VAL A 93 -31.28 -6.47 7.24
C VAL A 93 -29.93 -5.87 6.88
N MET A 94 -29.80 -5.33 5.68
CA MET A 94 -28.55 -4.67 5.23
C MET A 94 -28.17 -3.49 6.13
N ARG A 95 -29.15 -2.65 6.49
CA ARG A 95 -28.94 -1.53 7.42
C ARG A 95 -28.41 -1.99 8.76
N ARG A 96 -28.95 -3.08 9.32
CA ARG A 96 -28.46 -3.65 10.58
C ARG A 96 -27.05 -4.19 10.46
N ASN A 97 -26.71 -4.85 9.36
CA ASN A 97 -25.36 -5.36 9.10
C ASN A 97 -24.36 -4.21 9.00
N ILE A 98 -24.66 -3.17 8.22
CA ILE A 98 -23.85 -1.97 8.09
C ILE A 98 -23.64 -1.27 9.45
N SER A 99 -24.72 -1.13 10.24
CA SER A 99 -24.65 -0.47 11.56
C SER A 99 -23.84 -1.26 12.59
N LYS A 100 -23.62 -2.55 12.41
CA LYS A 100 -22.82 -3.38 13.32
C LYS A 100 -21.34 -3.42 12.99
N THR A 101 -21.00 -3.33 11.71
CA THR A 101 -19.64 -3.60 11.22
C THR A 101 -18.86 -2.35 10.89
N HIS A 102 -19.53 -1.21 10.66
CA HIS A 102 -18.96 0.13 10.47
C HIS A 102 -17.93 0.25 9.31
N HIS A 103 -17.97 -0.64 8.31
CA HIS A 103 -17.11 -0.49 7.14
C HIS A 103 -17.62 0.61 6.20
N THR A 104 -16.76 1.13 5.37
CA THR A 104 -17.06 2.18 4.38
C THR A 104 -17.68 1.61 3.10
N CYS A 105 -17.23 0.40 2.69
CA CYS A 105 -17.66 -0.29 1.49
C CYS A 105 -18.00 -1.74 1.81
N TYR A 106 -19.02 -2.27 1.13
CA TYR A 106 -19.48 -3.65 1.29
C TYR A 106 -19.57 -4.33 -0.06
N PRO A 107 -18.92 -5.49 -0.27
CA PRO A 107 -19.21 -6.35 -1.40
C PRO A 107 -20.65 -6.83 -1.32
N VAL A 108 -21.31 -6.95 -2.48
CA VAL A 108 -22.65 -7.50 -2.61
C VAL A 108 -22.54 -8.84 -3.31
N CYS A 109 -23.02 -9.90 -2.66
CA CYS A 109 -23.06 -11.24 -3.24
C CYS A 109 -24.49 -11.65 -3.62
N MET A 110 -24.59 -12.71 -4.40
CA MET A 110 -25.84 -13.41 -4.65
C MET A 110 -25.70 -14.85 -4.14
N GLU A 111 -26.44 -15.19 -3.12
CA GLU A 111 -26.49 -16.51 -2.47
C GLU A 111 -25.24 -16.84 -1.64
N ASP A 112 -24.06 -16.74 -2.23
CA ASP A 112 -22.79 -17.04 -1.55
C ASP A 112 -21.66 -16.03 -1.88
N LYS A 113 -20.56 -16.14 -1.15
CA LYS A 113 -19.38 -15.27 -1.32
C LYS A 113 -18.60 -15.53 -2.62
N ASP A 114 -18.92 -16.58 -3.40
CA ASP A 114 -18.26 -16.82 -4.69
C ASP A 114 -18.92 -16.02 -5.83
N HIS A 115 -20.16 -15.57 -5.61
CA HIS A 115 -20.88 -14.78 -6.59
C HIS A 115 -20.99 -13.32 -6.19
N ILE A 116 -19.86 -12.61 -6.23
CA ILE A 116 -19.82 -11.18 -5.94
C ILE A 116 -20.26 -10.39 -7.18
N LEU A 117 -21.38 -9.66 -7.04
CA LEU A 117 -21.96 -8.86 -8.11
C LEU A 117 -21.33 -7.47 -8.25
N GLY A 118 -20.82 -6.93 -7.16
CA GLY A 118 -20.28 -5.57 -7.10
C GLY A 118 -20.05 -5.15 -5.66
N PHE A 119 -19.98 -3.84 -5.42
CA PHE A 119 -19.91 -3.30 -4.06
C PHE A 119 -20.80 -2.06 -3.90
N ILE A 120 -21.15 -1.76 -2.66
CA ILE A 120 -21.90 -0.58 -2.27
C ILE A 120 -21.07 0.26 -1.31
N HIS A 121 -21.02 1.57 -1.54
CA HIS A 121 -20.49 2.52 -0.59
C HIS A 121 -21.59 2.93 0.39
N VAL A 122 -21.29 2.90 1.70
CA VAL A 122 -22.26 3.24 2.77
C VAL A 122 -22.92 4.60 2.55
N LYS A 123 -22.19 5.59 2.05
CA LYS A 123 -22.74 6.90 1.73
C LYS A 123 -23.88 6.83 0.71
N ASP A 124 -23.69 6.06 -0.37
CA ASP A 124 -24.69 5.92 -1.43
C ASP A 124 -25.92 5.15 -0.89
N PHE A 125 -25.67 4.16 -0.03
CA PHE A 125 -26.73 3.40 0.65
C PHE A 125 -27.57 4.31 1.56
N LEU A 126 -26.95 5.13 2.39
CA LEU A 126 -27.64 6.08 3.27
C LEU A 126 -28.42 7.15 2.48
N GLU A 127 -27.86 7.65 1.40
CA GLU A 127 -28.53 8.60 0.52
C GLU A 127 -29.79 7.98 -0.13
N SER A 128 -29.69 6.73 -0.57
CA SER A 128 -30.83 5.96 -1.11
C SER A 128 -31.95 5.79 -0.07
N LEU A 129 -31.57 5.47 1.18
CA LEU A 129 -32.51 5.36 2.30
C LEU A 129 -33.25 6.69 2.58
N LEU A 130 -32.51 7.80 2.60
CA LEU A 130 -33.08 9.14 2.85
C LEU A 130 -34.05 9.57 1.75
N ARG A 131 -33.81 9.14 0.50
CA ARG A 131 -34.69 9.40 -0.65
C ARG A 131 -35.90 8.45 -0.71
N GLY A 132 -35.92 7.39 0.09
CA GLY A 132 -36.96 6.35 0.01
C GLY A 132 -36.83 5.49 -1.27
N GLU A 133 -35.68 5.49 -1.92
CA GLU A 133 -35.42 4.72 -3.13
C GLU A 133 -34.69 3.41 -2.77
N TYR A 134 -35.45 2.29 -2.76
CA TYR A 134 -34.95 0.97 -2.35
C TYR A 134 -34.42 0.17 -3.56
N ASN A 135 -33.45 0.70 -4.30
CA ASN A 135 -32.93 0.00 -5.47
C ASN A 135 -31.41 -0.17 -5.40
N ILE A 136 -30.97 -1.31 -4.89
CA ILE A 136 -29.56 -1.68 -4.73
C ILE A 136 -28.81 -1.64 -6.07
N LYS A 137 -29.44 -2.08 -7.17
CA LYS A 137 -28.83 -2.07 -8.51
C LYS A 137 -28.36 -0.69 -8.96
N ARG A 138 -29.02 0.38 -8.49
CA ARG A 138 -28.67 1.76 -8.86
C ARG A 138 -27.45 2.30 -8.14
N ILE A 139 -27.22 1.81 -6.91
CA ILE A 139 -26.11 2.28 -6.05
C ILE A 139 -24.93 1.33 -6.07
N MET A 140 -25.11 0.10 -6.59
CA MET A 140 -24.05 -0.89 -6.74
C MET A 140 -23.07 -0.47 -7.83
N ARG A 141 -21.80 -0.56 -7.52
CA ARG A 141 -20.68 -0.24 -8.42
C ARG A 141 -19.96 -1.52 -8.82
N GLU A 142 -19.32 -1.50 -9.98
CA GLU A 142 -18.46 -2.59 -10.42
C GLU A 142 -17.29 -2.78 -9.46
N ILE A 143 -16.99 -4.05 -9.16
CA ILE A 143 -15.87 -4.40 -8.30
C ILE A 143 -14.70 -4.92 -9.15
N LEU A 144 -13.49 -4.58 -8.74
CA LEU A 144 -12.27 -5.09 -9.34
C LEU A 144 -12.04 -6.52 -8.87
N THR A 145 -11.77 -7.44 -9.81
CA THR A 145 -11.41 -8.83 -9.49
C THR A 145 -9.97 -9.10 -9.92
N VAL A 146 -9.18 -9.67 -9.01
CA VAL A 146 -7.75 -9.91 -9.20
C VAL A 146 -7.35 -11.29 -8.67
N PRO A 147 -6.34 -11.96 -9.27
CA PRO A 147 -5.82 -13.22 -8.74
C PRO A 147 -4.98 -12.98 -7.48
N GLU A 148 -4.96 -13.95 -6.58
CA GLU A 148 -4.22 -13.88 -5.32
C GLU A 148 -2.68 -13.79 -5.48
N VAL A 149 -2.15 -14.29 -6.58
CA VAL A 149 -0.71 -14.24 -6.92
C VAL A 149 -0.27 -12.93 -7.61
N MET A 150 -1.18 -11.94 -7.70
CA MET A 150 -0.82 -10.62 -8.23
C MET A 150 0.08 -9.88 -7.25
N PRO A 151 1.18 -9.21 -7.68
CA PRO A 151 1.95 -8.35 -6.81
C PRO A 151 1.12 -7.20 -6.22
N ALA A 152 1.21 -6.98 -4.90
CA ALA A 152 0.47 -5.92 -4.20
C ALA A 152 0.72 -4.51 -4.79
N PRO A 153 1.95 -4.12 -5.20
CA PRO A 153 2.19 -2.86 -5.88
C PRO A 153 1.43 -2.69 -7.20
N ALA A 154 1.26 -3.80 -7.97
CA ALA A 154 0.49 -3.77 -9.21
C ALA A 154 -1.00 -3.53 -8.95
N LEU A 155 -1.55 -4.17 -7.90
CA LEU A 155 -2.93 -3.93 -7.46
C LEU A 155 -3.12 -2.48 -7.02
N LEU A 156 -2.22 -1.94 -6.20
CA LEU A 156 -2.27 -0.55 -5.76
C LEU A 156 -2.34 0.43 -6.94
N GLN A 157 -1.49 0.23 -7.95
CA GLN A 157 -1.49 1.05 -9.15
C GLN A 157 -2.78 0.89 -9.96
N MET A 158 -3.33 -0.32 -10.06
CA MET A 158 -4.59 -0.60 -10.74
C MET A 158 -5.77 0.07 -10.05
N MET A 159 -5.85 -0.02 -8.71
CA MET A 159 -6.90 0.63 -7.91
C MET A 159 -6.85 2.16 -8.05
N LYS A 160 -5.67 2.76 -8.04
CA LYS A 160 -5.49 4.20 -8.30
C LYS A 160 -5.96 4.61 -9.68
N ASN A 161 -5.60 3.85 -10.72
CA ASN A 161 -5.98 4.16 -12.11
C ASN A 161 -7.49 4.04 -12.31
N LYS A 162 -8.12 3.02 -11.74
CA LYS A 162 -9.56 2.78 -11.82
C LYS A 162 -10.38 3.57 -10.80
N ARG A 163 -9.73 4.28 -9.88
CA ARG A 163 -10.37 5.02 -8.78
C ARG A 163 -11.34 4.14 -7.97
N THR A 164 -10.92 2.90 -7.71
CA THR A 164 -11.65 1.96 -6.87
C THR A 164 -10.95 1.78 -5.53
N TYR A 165 -11.74 1.49 -4.50
CA TYR A 165 -11.25 1.35 -3.12
C TYR A 165 -11.27 -0.10 -2.65
N LEU A 166 -11.83 -1.02 -3.45
CA LEU A 166 -12.08 -2.40 -3.09
C LEU A 166 -11.80 -3.32 -4.28
N ALA A 167 -11.17 -4.45 -4.02
CA ALA A 167 -10.96 -5.53 -4.98
C ALA A 167 -11.32 -6.88 -4.35
N VAL A 168 -11.96 -7.74 -5.11
CA VAL A 168 -12.17 -9.16 -4.76
C VAL A 168 -10.98 -9.95 -5.27
N VAL A 169 -10.48 -10.83 -4.43
CA VAL A 169 -9.39 -11.75 -4.73
C VAL A 169 -9.94 -13.11 -5.07
N VAL A 170 -9.49 -13.69 -6.17
CA VAL A 170 -9.94 -15.00 -6.64
C VAL A 170 -8.79 -15.98 -6.74
N ASP A 171 -9.10 -17.25 -6.46
CA ASP A 171 -8.20 -18.37 -6.65
C ASP A 171 -8.12 -18.81 -8.13
N GLU A 172 -7.32 -19.83 -8.41
CA GLU A 172 -7.13 -20.40 -9.75
C GLU A 172 -8.36 -21.14 -10.29
N TYR A 173 -9.35 -21.43 -9.44
CA TYR A 173 -10.62 -22.06 -9.82
C TYR A 173 -11.75 -21.05 -10.02
N GLY A 174 -11.48 -19.78 -9.76
CA GLY A 174 -12.46 -18.69 -9.85
C GLY A 174 -13.30 -18.51 -8.58
N GLY A 175 -12.98 -19.22 -7.49
CA GLY A 175 -13.60 -19.02 -6.17
C GLY A 175 -13.06 -17.76 -5.50
N THR A 176 -13.85 -17.14 -4.64
CA THR A 176 -13.42 -15.97 -3.87
C THR A 176 -12.50 -16.40 -2.72
N SER A 177 -11.24 -15.98 -2.76
CA SER A 177 -10.25 -16.18 -1.70
C SER A 177 -10.35 -15.12 -0.60
N GLY A 178 -10.69 -13.89 -0.98
CA GLY A 178 -10.74 -12.79 -0.05
C GLY A 178 -11.10 -11.45 -0.70
N LEU A 179 -10.82 -10.37 0.00
CA LEU A 179 -10.90 -9.01 -0.52
C LEU A 179 -9.70 -8.18 -0.05
N VAL A 180 -9.37 -7.14 -0.80
CA VAL A 180 -8.36 -6.14 -0.43
C VAL A 180 -8.97 -4.77 -0.56
N THR A 181 -8.72 -3.92 0.43
CA THR A 181 -9.05 -2.50 0.35
C THR A 181 -7.80 -1.67 0.01
N LEU A 182 -8.02 -0.46 -0.48
CA LEU A 182 -6.93 0.49 -0.68
C LEU A 182 -6.26 0.86 0.65
N GLU A 183 -7.02 0.86 1.74
CA GLU A 183 -6.55 1.14 3.09
C GLU A 183 -5.55 0.08 3.54
N ASP A 184 -5.85 -1.23 3.34
CA ASP A 184 -4.94 -2.33 3.68
C ASP A 184 -3.58 -2.19 2.95
N LEU A 185 -3.61 -1.92 1.63
CA LEU A 185 -2.39 -1.70 0.84
C LEU A 185 -1.59 -0.48 1.31
N MET A 186 -2.26 0.57 1.74
CA MET A 186 -1.62 1.77 2.27
C MET A 186 -1.07 1.56 3.67
N GLU A 187 -1.71 0.71 4.48
CA GLU A 187 -1.24 0.34 5.81
C GLU A 187 0.06 -0.46 5.73
N GLU A 188 0.21 -1.39 4.78
CA GLU A 188 1.46 -2.09 4.54
C GLU A 188 2.61 -1.13 4.18
N LEU A 189 2.33 -0.11 3.36
CA LEU A 189 3.33 0.92 3.00
C LEU A 189 3.67 1.85 4.17
N ALA A 190 2.65 2.33 4.87
CA ALA A 190 2.84 3.34 5.92
C ALA A 190 3.29 2.73 7.26
N GLY A 191 3.01 1.44 7.48
CA GLY A 191 3.02 0.81 8.77
C GLY A 191 1.82 1.26 9.61
N GLU A 192 1.58 0.58 10.71
CA GLU A 192 0.60 1.05 11.68
C GLU A 192 0.95 2.49 12.10
N ILE A 193 0.20 3.46 11.57
CA ILE A 193 0.29 4.83 12.06
C ILE A 193 -0.23 4.76 13.50
N PRO A 194 0.63 4.98 14.53
CA PRO A 194 0.15 4.98 15.88
C PRO A 194 -0.94 6.05 15.95
N GLN A 195 -2.19 5.62 16.07
CA GLN A 195 -3.28 6.52 16.42
C GLN A 195 -2.89 7.07 17.79
N ASN A 196 -2.23 8.23 17.79
CA ASN A 196 -2.14 9.01 18.99
C ASN A 196 -3.57 9.17 19.46
N GLU A 197 -3.93 8.46 20.51
CA GLU A 197 -5.13 8.73 21.28
C GLU A 197 -5.07 10.20 21.68
N SER A 198 -5.54 11.05 20.77
CA SER A 198 -5.87 12.43 21.11
C SER A 198 -7.14 12.40 21.94
N ASN A 199 -7.04 11.86 23.17
CA ASN A 199 -7.88 12.20 24.29
C ASN A 199 -7.56 13.64 24.72
N ALA A 200 -7.57 14.57 23.78
CA ALA A 200 -7.75 15.98 24.11
C ALA A 200 -9.26 16.24 24.09
N PRO A 201 -9.90 16.57 25.21
CA PRO A 201 -11.28 17.00 25.20
C PRO A 201 -11.37 18.23 24.29
N ALA A 202 -12.24 18.16 23.27
CA ALA A 202 -12.53 19.28 22.41
C ALA A 202 -13.02 20.43 23.31
N GLU A 203 -12.19 21.43 23.54
CA GLU A 203 -12.63 22.70 24.09
C GLU A 203 -13.57 23.33 23.08
N ILE A 204 -14.86 23.23 23.38
CA ILE A 204 -15.93 23.93 22.65
C ILE A 204 -15.69 25.42 22.89
N LEU A 205 -15.06 26.09 21.94
CA LEU A 205 -15.05 27.55 21.88
C LEU A 205 -16.51 28.02 21.73
N ARG A 206 -17.10 28.46 22.86
CA ARG A 206 -18.34 29.24 22.84
C ARG A 206 -18.01 30.63 22.26
N VAL A 207 -18.59 30.90 21.11
CA VAL A 207 -18.77 32.26 20.59
C VAL A 207 -20.06 32.83 21.13
#